data_21918de2504be7be8d7a7c1b653c5135
#
_entry.id   21918de2504be7be8d7a7c1b653c5135
#
_cell.length_a   1.000
_cell.length_b   1.000
_cell.length_c   1.000
_cell.angle_alpha   90.00
_cell.angle_beta   90.00
_cell.angle_gamma   90.00
#
_symmetry.space_group_name_H-M   'P 1'
#
loop_
_entity.id
_entity.type
_entity.pdbx_description
1 polymer ?
#
loop_
_entity_poly.entity_id
_entity_poly.type
_entity_poly.pdbx_seq_one_letter_code
_entity_poly.pdbx_strand_id
1 'polypeptide(L)'
;NPDLAWVFPEEGSVLSVDCMAVPATSEHKEAAEMFINFMCEPDIGKANAEYIGYTTPMQKVWDILDEDLKYSEIAYPSEEVEAKEKVFTALSDEVNNELDVKWSEMKSYNEGGSGVVFLMLLLAMVALACFNIWRKLRKKTRNQY
;
A
#
# COMPACT_ATOMS: atom_id res chain seq x y z
N ASN A 1 15.93 1.21 8.00
CA ASN A 1 16.83 1.71 6.98
C ASN A 1 17.53 2.96 7.52
N PRO A 2 18.90 2.96 7.68
CA PRO A 2 19.65 4.06 8.27
C PRO A 2 19.64 5.34 7.41
N ASP A 3 19.22 5.25 6.16
CA ASP A 3 19.13 6.40 5.24
C ASP A 3 17.79 7.15 5.35
N LEU A 4 16.87 6.67 6.19
CA LEU A 4 15.56 7.29 6.41
C LEU A 4 15.49 7.91 7.80
N ALA A 5 14.88 9.08 7.88
CA ALA A 5 14.55 9.74 9.14
C ALA A 5 13.04 9.98 9.23
N TRP A 6 12.53 9.91 10.45
CA TRP A 6 11.14 10.25 10.74
C TRP A 6 11.05 11.70 11.22
N VAL A 7 10.04 12.42 10.76
CA VAL A 7 9.77 13.80 11.19
C VAL A 7 8.26 13.98 11.36
N PHE A 8 7.85 14.53 12.48
CA PHE A 8 6.48 15.00 12.67
C PHE A 8 6.37 16.43 12.10
N PRO A 9 5.45 16.68 11.14
CA PRO A 9 5.21 18.02 10.62
C PRO A 9 4.67 18.97 11.70
N GLU A 10 4.98 20.25 11.61
CA GLU A 10 4.46 21.26 12.54
C GLU A 10 2.93 21.39 12.48
N GLU A 11 2.34 21.11 11.30
CA GLU A 11 0.91 21.16 11.04
C GLU A 11 0.15 20.00 11.70
N GLY A 12 0.85 18.96 12.11
CA GLY A 12 0.30 17.75 12.70
C GLY A 12 0.41 16.52 11.82
N SER A 13 -0.14 15.44 12.29
CA SER A 13 -0.08 14.11 11.66
C SER A 13 -1.48 13.49 11.60
N VAL A 14 -1.56 12.34 10.99
CA VAL A 14 -2.79 11.54 10.92
C VAL A 14 -2.66 10.33 11.83
N LEU A 15 -3.62 10.18 12.73
CA LEU A 15 -3.79 8.99 13.54
C LEU A 15 -4.77 8.05 12.82
N SER A 16 -4.33 6.84 12.52
CA SER A 16 -5.20 5.77 12.02
C SER A 16 -5.35 4.68 13.08
N VAL A 17 -6.54 4.10 13.14
CA VAL A 17 -6.86 3.01 14.06
C VAL A 17 -7.27 1.79 13.26
N ASP A 18 -6.45 0.74 13.29
CA ASP A 18 -6.76 -0.53 12.65
C ASP A 18 -7.69 -1.34 13.55
N CYS A 19 -8.83 -1.76 13.00
CA CYS A 19 -9.85 -2.47 13.74
C CYS A 19 -10.16 -3.84 13.13
N MET A 20 -10.38 -4.82 13.99
CA MET A 20 -10.98 -6.10 13.59
C MET A 20 -12.49 -5.99 13.77
N ALA A 21 -13.24 -6.41 12.73
CA ALA A 21 -14.71 -6.42 12.78
C ALA A 21 -15.27 -7.73 12.27
N VAL A 22 -16.41 -8.15 12.85
CA VAL A 22 -17.15 -9.33 12.40
C VAL A 22 -18.33 -8.85 11.56
N PRO A 23 -18.40 -9.18 10.25
CA PRO A 23 -19.53 -8.82 9.41
C PRO A 23 -20.85 -9.35 9.97
N ALA A 24 -21.92 -8.56 9.88
CA ALA A 24 -23.24 -8.95 10.37
C ALA A 24 -23.77 -10.26 9.73
N THR A 25 -23.35 -10.54 8.50
CA THR A 25 -23.71 -11.71 7.72
C THR A 25 -22.83 -12.94 7.97
N SER A 26 -21.82 -12.83 8.87
CA SER A 26 -20.93 -13.96 9.17
C SER A 26 -21.71 -15.15 9.75
N GLU A 27 -21.48 -16.33 9.23
CA GLU A 27 -22.02 -17.59 9.74
C GLU A 27 -21.19 -18.17 10.91
N HIS A 28 -19.95 -17.64 11.10
CA HIS A 28 -18.98 -18.13 12.09
C HIS A 28 -18.62 -17.04 13.12
N LYS A 29 -19.62 -16.35 13.66
CA LYS A 29 -19.40 -15.21 14.60
C LYS A 29 -18.61 -15.62 15.82
N GLU A 30 -18.97 -16.76 16.44
CA GLU A 30 -18.30 -17.25 17.64
C GLU A 30 -16.79 -17.51 17.39
N ALA A 31 -16.46 -18.16 16.27
CA ALA A 31 -15.06 -18.40 15.91
C ALA A 31 -14.30 -17.09 15.64
N ALA A 32 -14.94 -16.10 15.01
CA ALA A 32 -14.36 -14.78 14.80
C ALA A 32 -14.12 -14.03 16.11
N GLU A 33 -15.06 -14.08 17.03
CA GLU A 33 -14.93 -13.49 18.38
C GLU A 33 -13.82 -14.17 19.19
N MET A 34 -13.71 -15.50 19.08
CA MET A 34 -12.61 -16.25 19.72
C MET A 34 -11.26 -15.83 19.16
N PHE A 35 -11.15 -15.60 17.83
CA PHE A 35 -9.93 -15.11 17.21
C PHE A 35 -9.57 -13.70 17.70
N ILE A 36 -10.56 -12.78 17.77
CA ILE A 36 -10.33 -11.43 18.31
C ILE A 36 -9.86 -11.51 19.76
N ASN A 37 -10.47 -12.34 20.58
CA ASN A 37 -10.05 -12.55 21.96
C ASN A 37 -8.63 -13.10 22.05
N PHE A 38 -8.26 -14.07 21.19
CA PHE A 38 -6.90 -14.59 21.10
C PHE A 38 -5.90 -13.47 20.78
N MET A 39 -6.22 -12.60 19.80
CA MET A 39 -5.37 -11.46 19.47
C MET A 39 -5.22 -10.43 20.61
N CYS A 40 -6.16 -10.44 21.56
CA CYS A 40 -6.11 -9.60 22.76
C CYS A 40 -5.38 -10.26 23.95
N GLU A 41 -4.90 -11.49 23.83
CA GLU A 41 -4.03 -12.08 24.85
C GLU A 41 -2.69 -11.31 24.94
N PRO A 42 -2.18 -11.00 26.14
CA PRO A 42 -1.03 -10.12 26.28
C PRO A 42 0.20 -10.56 25.48
N ASP A 43 0.57 -11.84 25.51
CA ASP A 43 1.73 -12.36 24.80
C ASP A 43 1.55 -12.31 23.27
N ILE A 44 0.32 -12.56 22.81
CA ILE A 44 -0.02 -12.47 21.37
C ILE A 44 -0.05 -11.01 20.92
N GLY A 45 -0.66 -10.14 21.71
CA GLY A 45 -0.69 -8.71 21.45
C GLY A 45 0.71 -8.10 21.41
N LYS A 46 1.60 -8.53 22.33
CA LYS A 46 3.02 -8.14 22.31
C LYS A 46 3.69 -8.57 21.01
N ALA A 47 3.61 -9.85 20.68
CA ALA A 47 4.24 -10.40 19.47
C ALA A 47 3.74 -9.68 18.19
N ASN A 48 2.45 -9.35 18.14
CA ASN A 48 1.85 -8.62 17.03
C ASN A 48 2.35 -7.16 16.95
N ALA A 49 2.34 -6.44 18.08
CA ALA A 49 2.81 -5.05 18.13
C ALA A 49 4.29 -4.93 17.73
N GLU A 50 5.15 -5.81 18.25
CA GLU A 50 6.59 -5.83 17.96
C GLU A 50 6.89 -6.24 16.51
N TYR A 51 6.13 -7.18 15.95
CA TYR A 51 6.32 -7.60 14.57
C TYR A 51 5.92 -6.52 13.56
N ILE A 52 4.80 -5.81 13.81
CA ILE A 52 4.30 -4.76 12.93
C ILE A 52 4.99 -3.41 13.21
N GLY A 53 5.43 -3.18 14.45
CA GLY A 53 5.95 -1.89 14.92
C GLY A 53 4.86 -0.86 15.21
N TYR A 54 3.63 -1.32 15.49
CA TYR A 54 2.49 -0.44 15.80
C TYR A 54 2.27 -0.30 17.30
N THR A 55 1.60 0.76 17.67
CA THR A 55 1.14 0.99 19.04
C THR A 55 0.03 0.01 19.42
N THR A 56 -0.16 -0.19 20.71
CA THR A 56 -1.24 -1.01 21.25
C THR A 56 -2.13 -0.18 22.18
N PRO A 57 -3.46 -0.31 22.08
CA PRO A 57 -4.37 0.31 23.04
C PRO A 57 -4.49 -0.48 24.35
N MET A 58 -3.85 -1.65 24.44
CA MET A 58 -3.98 -2.54 25.59
C MET A 58 -2.88 -2.30 26.62
N GLN A 59 -3.23 -1.77 27.78
CA GLN A 59 -2.28 -1.49 28.87
C GLN A 59 -1.43 -2.73 29.24
N LYS A 60 -2.05 -3.91 29.33
CA LYS A 60 -1.34 -5.15 29.68
C LYS A 60 -0.28 -5.55 28.66
N VAL A 61 -0.49 -5.23 27.38
CA VAL A 61 0.50 -5.42 26.32
C VAL A 61 1.60 -4.39 26.43
N TRP A 62 1.22 -3.11 26.61
CA TRP A 62 2.18 -2.03 26.79
C TRP A 62 3.13 -2.28 27.96
N ASP A 63 2.64 -2.79 29.08
CA ASP A 63 3.42 -3.10 30.28
C ASP A 63 4.59 -4.08 29.98
N ILE A 64 4.41 -5.01 29.03
CA ILE A 64 5.35 -6.06 28.69
C ILE A 64 6.08 -5.87 27.34
N LEU A 65 5.79 -4.77 26.61
CA LEU A 65 6.51 -4.44 25.36
C LEU A 65 8.01 -4.28 25.59
N ASP A 66 8.80 -4.56 24.57
CA ASP A 66 10.21 -4.25 24.55
C ASP A 66 10.44 -2.73 24.64
N GLU A 67 11.50 -2.33 25.34
CA GLU A 67 11.80 -0.93 25.63
C GLU A 67 11.98 -0.09 24.38
N ASP A 68 12.55 -0.65 23.32
CA ASP A 68 12.76 0.02 22.03
C ASP A 68 11.44 0.50 21.39
N LEU A 69 10.38 -0.31 21.51
CA LEU A 69 9.07 0.07 21.01
C LEU A 69 8.31 0.94 22.01
N LYS A 70 8.39 0.59 23.30
CA LYS A 70 7.69 1.27 24.39
C LYS A 70 8.07 2.74 24.53
N TYR A 71 9.31 3.07 24.28
CA TYR A 71 9.86 4.42 24.36
C TYR A 71 10.18 5.03 22.99
N SER A 72 9.65 4.45 21.92
CA SER A 72 9.78 5.01 20.58
C SER A 72 8.93 6.26 20.44
N GLU A 73 9.52 7.39 20.18
CA GLU A 73 8.81 8.65 19.90
C GLU A 73 7.95 8.56 18.61
N ILE A 74 8.24 7.61 17.74
CA ILE A 74 7.45 7.35 16.52
C ILE A 74 6.15 6.61 16.88
N ALA A 75 6.25 5.60 17.75
CA ALA A 75 5.12 4.77 18.14
C ALA A 75 4.28 5.46 19.23
N TYR A 76 4.93 6.12 20.18
CA TYR A 76 4.30 6.82 21.31
C TYR A 76 4.83 8.25 21.37
N PRO A 77 4.32 9.16 20.51
CA PRO A 77 4.76 10.54 20.47
C PRO A 77 4.42 11.30 21.76
N SER A 78 5.01 12.48 21.91
CA SER A 78 4.70 13.35 23.06
C SER A 78 3.27 13.87 23.01
N GLU A 79 2.70 14.26 24.16
CA GLU A 79 1.36 14.85 24.24
C GLU A 79 1.19 16.09 23.32
N GLU A 80 2.27 16.84 23.06
CA GLU A 80 2.22 17.99 22.16
C GLU A 80 2.01 17.56 20.70
N VAL A 81 2.60 16.45 20.29
CA VAL A 81 2.43 15.86 18.94
C VAL A 81 1.05 15.23 18.82
N GLU A 82 0.63 14.43 19.82
CA GLU A 82 -0.69 13.79 19.85
C GLU A 82 -1.82 14.83 19.76
N ALA A 83 -1.67 15.99 20.42
CA ALA A 83 -2.67 17.06 20.37
C ALA A 83 -2.89 17.66 18.98
N LYS A 84 -1.92 17.46 18.07
CA LYS A 84 -2.01 17.90 16.67
C LYS A 84 -2.45 16.79 15.72
N GLU A 85 -2.58 15.55 16.21
CA GLU A 85 -3.02 14.43 15.39
C GLU A 85 -4.52 14.51 15.11
N LYS A 86 -4.88 14.08 13.91
CA LYS A 86 -6.28 14.04 13.46
C LYS A 86 -6.63 12.66 12.96
N VAL A 87 -7.76 12.14 13.45
CA VAL A 87 -8.35 10.91 12.94
C VAL A 87 -9.08 11.19 11.63
N PHE A 88 -8.98 10.27 10.66
CA PHE A 88 -9.78 10.36 9.45
C PHE A 88 -11.28 10.39 9.78
N THR A 89 -11.95 11.37 9.23
CA THR A 89 -13.41 11.46 9.29
C THR A 89 -14.01 11.00 7.97
N ALA A 90 -15.27 10.56 8.00
CA ALA A 90 -15.99 10.25 6.78
C ALA A 90 -16.07 11.50 5.87
N LEU A 91 -15.65 11.36 4.65
CA LEU A 91 -15.71 12.40 3.64
C LEU A 91 -17.03 12.30 2.86
N SER A 92 -17.43 13.39 2.21
CA SER A 92 -18.59 13.36 1.28
C SER A 92 -18.25 12.50 0.05
N ASP A 93 -19.28 11.96 -0.60
CA ASP A 93 -19.11 11.15 -1.81
C ASP A 93 -18.40 11.94 -2.93
N GLU A 94 -18.65 13.25 -3.02
CA GLU A 94 -18.00 14.13 -4.00
C GLU A 94 -16.47 14.19 -3.77
N VAL A 95 -16.04 14.38 -2.52
CA VAL A 95 -14.63 14.44 -2.16
C VAL A 95 -13.96 13.08 -2.34
N ASN A 96 -14.64 11.98 -1.96
CA ASN A 96 -14.14 10.63 -2.18
C ASN A 96 -13.91 10.34 -3.67
N ASN A 97 -14.88 10.69 -4.53
CA ASN A 97 -14.75 10.52 -5.97
C ASN A 97 -13.58 11.34 -6.54
N GLU A 98 -13.39 12.58 -6.08
CA GLU A 98 -12.24 13.40 -6.50
C GLU A 98 -10.90 12.77 -6.06
N LEU A 99 -10.82 12.27 -4.85
CA LEU A 99 -9.63 11.57 -4.35
C LEU A 99 -9.33 10.31 -5.17
N ASP A 100 -10.35 9.51 -5.49
CA ASP A 100 -10.19 8.30 -6.29
C ASP A 100 -9.67 8.59 -7.70
N VAL A 101 -10.15 9.66 -8.32
CA VAL A 101 -9.65 10.13 -9.63
C VAL A 101 -8.19 10.53 -9.51
N LYS A 102 -7.84 11.40 -8.57
CA LYS A 102 -6.47 11.88 -8.36
C LYS A 102 -5.51 10.75 -7.99
N TRP A 103 -5.97 9.81 -7.17
CA TRP A 103 -5.19 8.62 -6.82
C TRP A 103 -4.92 7.73 -8.02
N SER A 104 -5.91 7.55 -8.88
CA SER A 104 -5.78 6.78 -10.12
C SER A 104 -4.83 7.46 -11.11
N GLU A 105 -4.93 8.78 -11.27
CA GLU A 105 -4.00 9.57 -12.07
C GLU A 105 -2.56 9.43 -11.55
N MET A 106 -2.35 9.57 -10.24
CA MET A 106 -1.03 9.43 -9.63
C MET A 106 -0.44 8.03 -9.86
N LYS A 107 -1.25 6.97 -9.68
CA LYS A 107 -0.77 5.59 -9.91
C LYS A 107 -0.53 5.26 -11.38
N SER A 108 -1.25 5.90 -12.28
CA SER A 108 -1.07 5.75 -13.72
C SER A 108 0.03 6.66 -14.28
N TYR A 109 0.55 7.59 -13.46
CA TYR A 109 1.69 8.41 -13.83
C TYR A 109 2.91 7.52 -13.98
N ASN A 110 3.27 7.31 -15.23
CA ASN A 110 4.45 6.56 -15.61
C ASN A 110 5.45 7.56 -16.19
N GLU A 111 6.60 7.73 -15.56
CA GLU A 111 7.68 8.56 -16.09
C GLU A 111 8.13 8.06 -17.48
N GLY A 112 7.31 8.29 -18.49
CA GLY A 112 7.70 8.31 -19.92
C GLY A 112 8.25 7.01 -20.55
N GLY A 113 8.31 5.89 -19.82
CA GLY A 113 9.06 4.72 -20.30
C GLY A 113 8.26 3.67 -21.08
N SER A 114 7.08 3.29 -20.62
CA SER A 114 6.39 2.11 -21.15
C SER A 114 5.71 2.36 -22.50
N GLY A 115 5.15 3.54 -22.73
CA GLY A 115 4.51 3.87 -24.02
C GLY A 115 5.49 3.96 -25.18
N VAL A 116 6.67 4.54 -24.94
CA VAL A 116 7.74 4.62 -25.94
C VAL A 116 8.31 3.25 -26.27
N VAL A 117 8.55 2.41 -25.24
CA VAL A 117 9.02 1.02 -25.42
C VAL A 117 7.98 0.20 -26.19
N PHE A 118 6.70 0.32 -25.84
CA PHE A 118 5.61 -0.36 -26.55
C PHE A 118 5.53 0.07 -28.02
N LEU A 119 5.61 1.37 -28.29
CA LEU A 119 5.63 1.91 -29.64
C LEU A 119 6.85 1.40 -30.44
N MET A 120 8.03 1.37 -29.83
CA MET A 120 9.24 0.81 -30.46
C MET A 120 9.09 -0.67 -30.79
N LEU A 121 8.51 -1.47 -29.89
CA LEU A 121 8.24 -2.89 -30.14
C LEU A 121 7.23 -3.08 -31.28
N LEU A 122 6.21 -2.26 -31.36
CA LEU A 122 5.20 -2.29 -32.41
C LEU A 122 5.80 -1.94 -33.78
N LEU A 123 6.63 -0.91 -33.84
CA LEU A 123 7.38 -0.53 -35.04
C LEU A 123 8.37 -1.64 -35.49
N ALA A 124 9.05 -2.28 -34.54
CA ALA A 124 9.95 -3.41 -34.84
C ALA A 124 9.16 -4.61 -35.39
N MET A 125 7.99 -4.94 -34.89
CA MET A 125 7.14 -6.00 -35.44
C MET A 125 6.66 -5.69 -36.87
N VAL A 126 6.26 -4.46 -37.14
CA VAL A 126 5.85 -4.02 -38.49
C VAL A 126 7.02 -4.12 -39.45
N ALA A 127 8.21 -3.65 -39.05
CA ALA A 127 9.42 -3.75 -39.86
C ALA A 127 9.79 -5.20 -40.19
N LEU A 128 9.70 -6.13 -39.23
CA LEU A 128 9.92 -7.56 -39.43
C LEU A 128 8.89 -8.17 -40.38
N ALA A 129 7.62 -7.79 -40.27
CA ALA A 129 6.58 -8.26 -41.16
C ALA A 129 6.83 -7.78 -42.62
N CYS A 130 7.15 -6.50 -42.80
CA CYS A 130 7.49 -5.93 -44.11
C CYS A 130 8.72 -6.60 -44.70
N PHE A 131 9.78 -6.86 -43.91
CA PHE A 131 10.97 -7.56 -44.33
C PHE A 131 10.67 -9.00 -44.78
N ASN A 132 9.83 -9.73 -44.06
CA ASN A 132 9.42 -11.08 -44.42
C ASN A 132 8.61 -11.12 -45.73
N ILE A 133 7.71 -10.15 -45.92
CA ILE A 133 6.93 -10.01 -47.19
C ILE A 133 7.89 -9.71 -48.36
N TRP A 134 8.78 -8.74 -48.17
CA TRP A 134 9.77 -8.37 -49.18
C TRP A 134 10.65 -9.56 -49.57
N ARG A 135 11.13 -10.33 -48.57
CA ARG A 135 11.94 -11.54 -48.78
C ARG A 135 11.17 -12.62 -49.54
N LYS A 136 9.86 -12.80 -49.27
CA LYS A 136 9.00 -13.73 -50.01
C LYS A 136 8.80 -13.28 -51.48
N LEU A 137 8.54 -12.00 -51.70
CA LEU A 137 8.40 -11.45 -53.05
C LEU A 137 9.67 -11.59 -53.88
N ARG A 138 10.84 -11.29 -53.31
CA ARG A 138 12.12 -11.41 -53.95
C ARG A 138 12.47 -12.87 -54.34
N LYS A 139 12.09 -13.85 -53.49
CA LYS A 139 12.24 -15.29 -53.85
C LYS A 139 11.34 -15.70 -54.99
N LYS A 140 10.10 -15.16 -55.05
CA LYS A 140 9.16 -15.49 -56.13
C LYS A 140 9.64 -14.98 -57.49
N THR A 141 10.20 -13.77 -57.54
CA THR A 141 10.76 -13.18 -58.76
C THR A 141 12.01 -13.94 -59.25
N ARG A 142 12.83 -14.48 -58.32
CA ARG A 142 14.08 -15.24 -58.70
C ARG A 142 13.78 -16.65 -59.22
N ASN A 143 12.63 -17.22 -58.98
CA ASN A 143 12.22 -18.54 -59.45
C ASN A 143 11.44 -18.49 -60.76
N GLN A 144 11.26 -17.32 -61.37
CA GLN A 144 10.57 -17.14 -62.68
C GLN A 144 11.53 -16.89 -63.82
N TYR A 145 12.83 -16.90 -63.55
CA TYR A 145 13.93 -16.88 -64.54
C TYR A 145 14.81 -18.11 -64.37
#